data_f31c2d9e2e3d820a26e09b350e7b2be9
#
_entry.id   f31c2d9e2e3d820a26e09b350e7b2be9
#
_cell.length_a   1.000
_cell.length_b   1.000
_cell.length_c   1.000
_cell.angle_alpha   90.00
_cell.angle_beta   90.00
_cell.angle_gamma   90.00
#
_symmetry.space_group_name_H-M   'P 1'
#
loop_
_entity.id
_entity.type
_entity.pdbx_description
1 polymer ?
#
loop_
_entity_poly.entity_id
_entity_poly.type
_entity_poly.pdbx_seq_one_letter_code
_entity_poly.pdbx_strand_id
1 'polypeptide(L)'
;QDAKADAIARALEHDLANRSDVAEDAPLAAFFLPNGYALGAGTLSHDILVAGGARNLSVELGFQGNGTLSLEQVILHQPDILIGSQTYPGFSLSEDMVRHPSLGEFPMMHTSVDWVCGTPLVVNAIDEVAAQVEKLRDRTGN
;
A
#
# COMPACT_ATOMS: atom_id res chain seq x y z
N GLN A 1 6.83 -22.94 -24.16
CA GLN A 1 6.63 -21.62 -23.55
C GLN A 1 5.62 -21.67 -22.39
N ASP A 2 4.57 -22.50 -22.53
CA ASP A 2 3.49 -22.58 -21.53
C ASP A 2 3.97 -23.16 -20.17
N ALA A 3 4.81 -24.20 -20.18
CA ALA A 3 5.28 -24.84 -18.95
C ALA A 3 6.10 -23.92 -18.04
N LYS A 4 6.86 -22.97 -18.61
CA LYS A 4 7.62 -21.99 -17.85
C LYS A 4 6.71 -20.91 -17.25
N ALA A 5 5.73 -20.47 -18.03
CA ALA A 5 4.72 -19.52 -17.57
C ALA A 5 3.89 -20.12 -16.44
N ASP A 6 3.45 -21.37 -16.58
CA ASP A 6 2.70 -22.10 -15.55
C ASP A 6 3.53 -22.34 -14.27
N ALA A 7 4.83 -22.57 -14.40
CA ALA A 7 5.70 -22.72 -13.25
C ALA A 7 5.86 -21.40 -12.47
N ILE A 8 5.99 -20.28 -13.17
CA ILE A 8 6.08 -18.94 -12.59
C ILE A 8 4.74 -18.58 -11.90
N ALA A 9 3.63 -18.85 -12.57
CA ALA A 9 2.30 -18.57 -12.00
C ALA A 9 2.08 -19.36 -10.71
N ARG A 10 2.36 -20.67 -10.71
CA ARG A 10 2.23 -21.51 -9.50
C ARG A 10 3.16 -21.10 -8.38
N ALA A 11 4.39 -20.68 -8.69
CA ALA A 11 5.32 -20.19 -7.69
C ALA A 11 4.81 -18.89 -7.05
N LEU A 12 4.26 -17.99 -7.86
CA LEU A 12 3.66 -16.74 -7.40
C LEU A 12 2.40 -17.00 -6.56
N GLU A 13 1.51 -17.86 -7.01
CA GLU A 13 0.30 -18.25 -6.26
C GLU A 13 0.66 -18.86 -4.89
N HIS A 14 1.64 -19.74 -4.85
CA HIS A 14 2.11 -20.33 -3.60
C HIS A 14 2.72 -19.30 -2.66
N ASP A 15 3.52 -18.37 -3.17
CA ASP A 15 4.14 -17.30 -2.38
C ASP A 15 3.08 -16.33 -1.82
N LEU A 16 2.10 -15.96 -2.65
CA LEU A 16 0.99 -15.11 -2.24
C LEU A 16 0.07 -15.80 -1.21
N ALA A 17 -0.21 -17.09 -1.38
CA ALA A 17 -1.03 -17.85 -0.44
C ALA A 17 -0.41 -17.92 0.95
N ASN A 18 0.91 -17.99 1.04
CA ASN A 18 1.65 -18.00 2.31
C ASN A 18 1.72 -16.62 3.00
N ARG A 19 1.36 -15.54 2.29
CA ARG A 19 1.42 -14.16 2.78
C ARG A 19 0.05 -13.53 3.04
N SER A 20 -1.05 -14.28 2.92
CA SER A 20 -2.40 -13.74 2.91
C SER A 20 -3.03 -13.44 4.28
N ASP A 21 -2.41 -13.88 5.37
CA ASP A 21 -2.93 -13.66 6.72
C ASP A 21 -2.25 -12.44 7.36
N VAL A 22 -2.97 -11.32 7.41
CA VAL A 22 -2.52 -10.12 8.10
C VAL A 22 -3.01 -10.15 9.54
N ALA A 23 -2.07 -10.05 10.49
CA ALA A 23 -2.39 -10.00 11.91
C ALA A 23 -3.19 -8.73 12.26
N GLU A 24 -4.08 -8.81 13.25
CA GLU A 24 -4.89 -7.66 13.69
C GLU A 24 -4.03 -6.49 14.21
N ASP A 25 -2.86 -6.80 14.74
CA ASP A 25 -1.87 -5.83 15.23
C ASP A 25 -0.84 -5.41 14.17
N ALA A 26 -1.03 -5.81 12.91
CA ALA A 26 -0.16 -5.39 11.81
C ALA A 26 -0.22 -3.87 11.60
N PRO A 27 0.85 -3.26 11.09
CA PRO A 27 0.85 -1.83 10.78
C PRO A 27 -0.31 -1.44 9.87
N LEU A 28 -0.96 -0.31 10.20
CA LEU A 28 -2.04 0.27 9.41
C LEU A 28 -1.46 1.19 8.34
N ALA A 29 -1.72 0.89 7.10
CA ALA A 29 -1.33 1.72 5.97
C ALA A 29 -2.55 2.42 5.36
N ALA A 30 -2.34 3.63 4.86
CA ALA A 30 -3.35 4.38 4.13
C ALA A 30 -2.82 4.80 2.77
N PHE A 31 -3.51 4.41 1.71
CA PHE A 31 -3.30 5.02 0.41
C PHE A 31 -3.82 6.45 0.45
N PHE A 32 -2.96 7.40 0.17
CA PHE A 32 -3.31 8.81 0.08
C PHE A 32 -2.65 9.42 -1.17
N LEU A 33 -3.33 9.21 -2.27
CA LEU A 33 -2.92 9.64 -3.61
C LEU A 33 -3.45 11.06 -3.90
N PRO A 34 -3.02 11.71 -4.99
CA PRO A 34 -3.54 13.03 -5.35
C PRO A 34 -5.07 13.10 -5.27
N ASN A 35 -5.61 14.23 -4.78
CA ASN A 35 -7.04 14.44 -4.45
C ASN A 35 -7.59 13.52 -3.33
N GLY A 36 -6.72 12.91 -2.52
CA GLY A 36 -7.14 11.97 -1.49
C GLY A 36 -7.59 10.61 -2.04
N TYR A 37 -7.26 10.31 -3.29
CA TYR A 37 -7.64 9.04 -3.90
C TYR A 37 -7.06 7.87 -3.11
N ALA A 38 -7.88 6.90 -2.84
CA ALA A 38 -7.54 5.75 -2.00
C ALA A 38 -8.00 4.43 -2.63
N LEU A 39 -7.26 3.37 -2.36
CA LEU A 39 -7.45 2.06 -2.95
C LEU A 39 -7.92 1.07 -1.87
N GLY A 40 -9.09 0.51 -2.06
CA GLY A 40 -9.74 -0.41 -1.12
C GLY A 40 -9.74 -1.86 -1.58
N ALA A 41 -10.68 -2.63 -1.05
CA ALA A 41 -10.82 -4.05 -1.34
C ALA A 41 -11.07 -4.31 -2.85
N GLY A 42 -10.53 -5.41 -3.34
CA GLY A 42 -10.66 -5.80 -4.75
C GLY A 42 -9.72 -5.06 -5.71
N THR A 43 -8.75 -4.30 -5.19
CA THR A 43 -7.70 -3.69 -6.01
C THR A 43 -6.38 -4.45 -5.89
N LEU A 44 -5.58 -4.47 -6.95
CA LEU A 44 -4.24 -5.07 -6.92
C LEU A 44 -3.36 -4.46 -5.81
N SER A 45 -3.46 -3.16 -5.62
CA SER A 45 -2.69 -2.45 -4.60
C SER A 45 -3.06 -2.89 -3.18
N HIS A 46 -4.34 -3.19 -2.92
CA HIS A 46 -4.75 -3.78 -1.66
C HIS A 46 -4.12 -5.16 -1.45
N ASP A 47 -4.16 -6.02 -2.48
CA ASP A 47 -3.60 -7.36 -2.39
C ASP A 47 -2.08 -7.34 -2.16
N ILE A 48 -1.37 -6.43 -2.81
CA ILE A 48 0.07 -6.17 -2.56
C ILE A 48 0.31 -5.78 -1.10
N LEU A 49 -0.51 -4.87 -0.59
CA LEU A 49 -0.36 -4.36 0.78
C LEU A 49 -0.55 -5.46 1.83
N VAL A 50 -1.60 -6.25 1.67
CA VAL A 50 -1.91 -7.40 2.54
C VAL A 50 -0.81 -8.46 2.46
N ALA A 51 -0.37 -8.82 1.26
CA ALA A 51 0.71 -9.78 1.05
C ALA A 51 2.04 -9.31 1.66
N GLY A 52 2.27 -8.00 1.74
CA GLY A 52 3.41 -7.40 2.42
C GLY A 52 3.27 -7.32 3.96
N GLY A 53 2.12 -7.67 4.51
CA GLY A 53 1.89 -7.76 5.94
C GLY A 53 1.34 -6.49 6.59
N ALA A 54 0.69 -5.60 5.84
CA ALA A 54 0.07 -4.39 6.36
C ALA A 54 -1.46 -4.42 6.21
N ARG A 55 -2.15 -3.76 7.14
CA ARG A 55 -3.60 -3.52 7.07
C ARG A 55 -3.88 -2.30 6.20
N ASN A 56 -5.04 -2.26 5.57
CA ASN A 56 -5.45 -1.16 4.70
C ASN A 56 -6.58 -0.34 5.33
N LEU A 57 -6.33 0.92 5.64
CA LEU A 57 -7.31 1.84 6.23
C LEU A 57 -8.57 1.96 5.37
N SER A 58 -8.42 2.01 4.03
CA SER A 58 -9.57 2.10 3.13
C SER A 58 -10.53 0.93 3.28
N VAL A 59 -10.00 -0.28 3.50
CA VAL A 59 -10.82 -1.48 3.72
C VAL A 59 -11.49 -1.44 5.09
N GLU A 60 -10.78 -0.99 6.12
CA GLU A 60 -11.38 -0.82 7.46
C GLU A 60 -12.52 0.21 7.48
N LEU A 61 -12.45 1.21 6.60
CA LEU A 61 -13.52 2.19 6.37
C LEU A 61 -14.63 1.70 5.42
N GLY A 62 -14.53 0.47 4.92
CA GLY A 62 -15.55 -0.15 4.07
C GLY A 62 -15.45 0.14 2.58
N PHE A 63 -14.32 0.63 2.09
CA PHE A 63 -14.16 0.94 0.66
C PHE A 63 -14.05 -0.34 -0.17
N GLN A 64 -14.97 -0.46 -1.13
CA GLN A 64 -14.95 -1.47 -2.17
C GLN A 64 -14.44 -0.84 -3.47
N GLY A 65 -13.28 -1.29 -3.97
CA GLY A 65 -12.62 -0.64 -5.09
C GLY A 65 -11.96 0.68 -4.67
N ASN A 66 -12.14 1.69 -5.48
CA ASN A 66 -11.54 2.99 -5.26
C ASN A 66 -12.45 3.92 -4.44
N GLY A 67 -11.86 4.81 -3.70
CA GLY A 67 -12.59 5.80 -2.92
C GLY A 67 -11.77 7.06 -2.69
N THR A 68 -12.27 7.93 -1.83
CA THR A 68 -11.58 9.17 -1.45
C THR A 68 -11.50 9.25 0.07
N LEU A 69 -10.27 9.36 0.59
CA LEU A 69 -9.99 9.67 1.99
C LEU A 69 -9.88 11.19 2.15
N SER A 70 -10.48 11.74 3.18
CA SER A 70 -10.22 13.11 3.58
C SER A 70 -8.94 13.19 4.42
N LEU A 71 -8.34 14.37 4.46
CA LEU A 71 -7.20 14.65 5.34
C LEU A 71 -7.56 14.39 6.81
N GLU A 72 -8.78 14.77 7.21
CA GLU A 72 -9.29 14.56 8.56
C GLU A 72 -9.37 13.07 8.91
N GLN A 73 -9.80 12.22 7.99
CA GLN A 73 -9.83 10.77 8.21
C GLN A 73 -8.43 10.21 8.42
N VAL A 74 -7.44 10.67 7.64
CA VAL A 74 -6.05 10.26 7.84
C VAL A 74 -5.53 10.67 9.21
N ILE A 75 -5.76 11.92 9.61
CA ILE A 75 -5.33 12.45 10.90
C ILE A 75 -6.04 11.73 12.06
N LEU A 76 -7.33 11.46 11.92
CA LEU A 76 -8.13 10.79 12.95
C LEU A 76 -7.70 9.35 13.20
N HIS A 77 -7.42 8.61 12.12
CA HIS A 77 -7.09 7.18 12.21
C HIS A 77 -5.61 6.89 12.45
N GLN A 78 -4.75 7.90 12.34
CA GLN A 78 -3.32 7.78 12.66
C GLN A 78 -2.65 6.54 12.04
N PRO A 79 -2.68 6.37 10.70
CA PRO A 79 -2.01 5.23 10.08
C PRO A 79 -0.51 5.23 10.39
N ASP A 80 0.08 4.05 10.47
CA ASP A 80 1.51 3.88 10.71
C ASP A 80 2.36 4.28 9.52
N ILE A 81 1.78 4.23 8.31
CA ILE A 81 2.43 4.60 7.07
C ILE A 81 1.42 5.14 6.04
N LEU A 82 1.83 6.17 5.32
CA LEU A 82 1.12 6.66 4.13
C LEU A 82 1.76 6.11 2.87
N ILE A 83 0.92 5.73 1.91
CA ILE A 83 1.36 5.26 0.60
C ILE A 83 0.90 6.26 -0.45
N GLY A 84 1.87 6.95 -1.05
CA GLY A 84 1.66 7.93 -2.11
C GLY A 84 2.13 7.46 -3.47
N SER A 85 1.73 8.16 -4.51
CA SER A 85 2.33 8.01 -5.84
C SER A 85 3.66 8.74 -5.93
N GLN A 86 4.48 8.39 -6.91
CA GLN A 86 5.65 9.18 -7.23
C GLN A 86 5.23 10.60 -7.61
N THR A 87 5.93 11.59 -7.06
CA THR A 87 5.70 12.98 -7.40
C THR A 87 6.46 13.33 -8.68
N TYR A 88 5.77 13.98 -9.60
CA TYR A 88 6.40 14.52 -10.80
C TYR A 88 6.85 15.97 -10.58
N PRO A 89 7.91 16.44 -11.26
CA PRO A 89 8.30 17.84 -11.20
C PRO A 89 7.17 18.74 -11.72
N GLY A 90 6.80 19.75 -10.95
CA GLY A 90 5.75 20.70 -11.30
C GLY A 90 4.75 20.91 -10.17
N PHE A 91 3.89 21.90 -10.36
CA PHE A 91 2.79 22.20 -9.44
C PHE A 91 1.49 21.60 -9.97
N SER A 92 0.79 20.89 -9.12
CA SER A 92 -0.55 20.39 -9.39
C SER A 92 -1.43 20.60 -8.16
N LEU A 93 -2.60 21.20 -8.36
CA LEU A 93 -3.59 21.37 -7.29
C LEU A 93 -4.03 20.03 -6.68
N SER A 94 -4.02 18.96 -7.48
CA SER A 94 -4.36 17.62 -6.99
C SER A 94 -3.33 17.06 -6.02
N GLU A 95 -2.09 17.54 -6.06
CA GLU A 95 -1.01 17.14 -5.17
C GLU A 95 -0.90 18.01 -3.90
N ASP A 96 -1.58 19.15 -3.84
CA ASP A 96 -1.54 20.04 -2.68
C ASP A 96 -1.95 19.33 -1.40
N MET A 97 -2.96 18.48 -1.49
CA MET A 97 -3.48 17.75 -0.35
C MET A 97 -2.45 16.75 0.20
N VAL A 98 -1.69 16.07 -0.67
CA VAL A 98 -0.65 15.11 -0.26
C VAL A 98 0.61 15.79 0.27
N ARG A 99 0.76 17.09 0.01
CA ARG A 99 1.87 17.93 0.51
C ARG A 99 1.50 18.71 1.77
N HIS A 100 0.29 18.50 2.31
CA HIS A 100 -0.17 19.25 3.48
C HIS A 100 0.79 19.03 4.68
N PRO A 101 1.18 20.11 5.40
CA PRO A 101 2.13 20.01 6.52
C PRO A 101 1.73 19.00 7.61
N SER A 102 0.43 18.82 7.85
CA SER A 102 -0.09 17.86 8.81
C SER A 102 0.25 16.40 8.48
N LEU A 103 0.65 16.11 7.26
CA LEU A 103 1.08 14.77 6.83
C LEU A 103 2.57 14.54 7.01
N GLY A 104 3.34 15.59 7.33
CA GLY A 104 4.80 15.51 7.44
C GLY A 104 5.32 14.63 8.57
N GLU A 105 4.49 14.32 9.57
CA GLU A 105 4.84 13.45 10.68
C GLU A 105 4.63 11.96 10.39
N PHE A 106 3.88 11.64 9.34
CA PHE A 106 3.63 10.25 8.96
C PHE A 106 4.79 9.70 8.11
N PRO A 107 5.29 8.49 8.43
CA PRO A 107 6.17 7.77 7.52
C PRO A 107 5.48 7.61 6.16
N MET A 108 6.20 7.84 5.07
CA MET A 108 5.66 7.75 3.72
C MET A 108 6.50 6.82 2.86
N MET A 109 5.83 5.97 2.09
CA MET A 109 6.41 5.24 0.98
C MET A 109 5.70 5.60 -0.32
N HIS A 110 6.40 5.46 -1.43
CA HIS A 110 5.84 5.72 -2.76
C HIS A 110 5.71 4.43 -3.55
N THR A 111 4.61 4.32 -4.29
CA THR A 111 4.42 3.19 -5.20
C THR A 111 5.43 3.25 -6.34
N SER A 112 5.95 2.08 -6.73
CA SER A 112 6.76 1.92 -7.94
C SER A 112 5.90 1.47 -9.13
N VAL A 113 6.51 1.32 -10.29
CA VAL A 113 5.84 0.79 -11.49
C VAL A 113 5.33 -0.64 -11.30
N ASP A 114 5.95 -1.39 -10.39
CA ASP A 114 5.59 -2.78 -10.09
C ASP A 114 4.23 -2.92 -9.38
N TRP A 115 3.68 -1.81 -8.86
CA TRP A 115 2.36 -1.75 -8.23
C TRP A 115 1.18 -1.69 -9.23
N VAL A 116 1.44 -1.27 -10.46
CA VAL A 116 0.37 -1.01 -11.44
C VAL A 116 0.29 -2.04 -12.56
N CYS A 117 1.31 -2.87 -12.70
CA CYS A 117 1.36 -3.91 -13.72
C CYS A 117 1.18 -5.27 -13.07
N GLY A 118 0.12 -6.00 -13.44
CA GLY A 118 -0.13 -7.38 -13.00
C GLY A 118 0.87 -8.38 -13.60
N THR A 119 2.16 -8.10 -13.46
CA THR A 119 3.27 -8.95 -13.92
C THR A 119 3.90 -9.67 -12.73
N PRO A 120 4.74 -10.70 -12.96
CA PRO A 120 5.48 -11.34 -11.87
C PRO A 120 6.35 -10.37 -11.04
N LEU A 121 6.62 -9.17 -11.54
CA LEU A 121 7.37 -8.12 -10.83
C LEU A 121 6.57 -7.53 -9.64
N VAL A 122 5.29 -7.83 -9.53
CA VAL A 122 4.47 -7.47 -8.36
C VAL A 122 5.10 -7.96 -7.04
N VAL A 123 5.89 -9.02 -7.08
CA VAL A 123 6.64 -9.51 -5.91
C VAL A 123 7.59 -8.44 -5.36
N ASN A 124 8.19 -7.61 -6.20
CA ASN A 124 9.03 -6.49 -5.75
C ASN A 124 8.23 -5.49 -4.92
N ALA A 125 7.01 -5.16 -5.36
CA ALA A 125 6.12 -4.27 -4.61
C ALA A 125 5.74 -4.87 -3.25
N ILE A 126 5.48 -6.16 -3.18
CA ILE A 126 5.20 -6.88 -1.93
C ILE A 126 6.41 -6.83 -0.99
N ASP A 127 7.62 -7.05 -1.51
CA ASP A 127 8.86 -7.00 -0.75
C ASP A 127 9.16 -5.56 -0.25
N GLU A 128 8.83 -4.53 -1.03
CA GLU A 128 8.89 -3.12 -0.59
C GLU A 128 7.99 -2.87 0.63
N VAL A 129 6.77 -3.36 0.61
CA VAL A 129 5.84 -3.26 1.76
C VAL A 129 6.38 -4.04 2.96
N ALA A 130 6.80 -5.28 2.75
CA ALA A 130 7.33 -6.13 3.82
C ALA A 130 8.54 -5.48 4.53
N ALA A 131 9.43 -4.86 3.77
CA ALA A 131 10.58 -4.14 4.33
C ALA A 131 10.15 -2.93 5.18
N GLN A 132 9.10 -2.21 4.78
CA GLN A 132 8.57 -1.09 5.57
C GLN A 132 7.86 -1.59 6.84
N VAL A 133 7.11 -2.66 6.76
CA VAL A 133 6.45 -3.29 7.91
C VAL A 133 7.49 -3.71 8.95
N GLU A 134 8.59 -4.32 8.52
CA GLU A 134 9.68 -4.73 9.42
C GLU A 134 10.32 -3.51 10.11
N LYS A 135 10.61 -2.44 9.39
CA LYS A 135 11.14 -1.19 9.96
C LYS A 135 10.20 -0.57 11.00
N LEU A 136 8.90 -0.63 10.78
CA LEU A 136 7.91 -0.11 11.73
C LEU A 136 7.86 -0.97 12.99
N ARG A 137 7.94 -2.28 12.86
CA ARG A 137 7.99 -3.21 14.00
C ARG A 137 9.23 -2.99 14.87
N ASP A 138 10.38 -2.78 14.25
CA ASP A 138 11.63 -2.51 14.96
C ASP A 138 11.56 -1.21 15.77
N ARG A 139 10.84 -0.20 15.30
CA ARG A 139 10.62 1.07 16.03
C ARG A 139 9.68 0.92 17.21
N THR A 140 8.70 0.03 17.14
CA THR A 140 7.72 -0.20 18.21
C THR A 140 8.18 -1.23 19.23
N GLY A 141 9.16 -2.09 18.89
CA GLY A 141 9.72 -3.11 19.75
C GLY A 141 10.80 -2.62 20.74
N ASN A 142 11.09 -1.33 20.72
CA ASN A 142 11.93 -0.64 21.68
C ASN A 142 11.06 0.30 22.54
#